data_fe3f7babd8973f13198b3155b5aece9b
#
_entry.id   fe3f7babd8973f13198b3155b5aece9b
#
_cell.length_a   1.000
_cell.length_b   1.000
_cell.length_c   1.000
_cell.angle_alpha   90.00
_cell.angle_beta   90.00
_cell.angle_gamma   90.00
#
_symmetry.space_group_name_H-M   'P 1'
#
loop_
_entity.id
_entity.type
_entity.pdbx_description
1 polymer ?
#
loop_
_entity_poly.entity_id
_entity_poly.type
_entity_poly.pdbx_seq_one_letter_code
_entity_poly.pdbx_strand_id
1 'polypeptide(L)'
;MNRKLLTYGPVVLLALLCAAAFATGVLTRHPVLEAQVQAMDFPNGTAVSLENGDVYGVVPSGGPGHSLSAGTYRLKWFVDGDGDNALHLYSENGVKMEPETVILPAGQFEGEFEFTLDSAISGLQLQFEFAAGTYMEIYDVRIYTPGCSDNAFTLLFASLAFSLIWVAVRRGRLRTAQIEGMLMIGLAVLFASAPAFQETLHIGDDIQYHLCRIENIVDAWRCGQFPARLGAYMYDGYGALTSVFYPDYALYPFALMRMCGASLAYVGNMLLISLNIGAAAGMYAAAKRMFGGGRAAAAASTLYVLAAYRLTDVYARFAVGEALAMVFLPLFIAALWDCVAGDKNRWKALALSAAAIFLSHMITTLLCALMALLLCLMNARRILREK
;
A
#
# COMPACT_ATOMS: atom_id res chain seq x y z
N MET A 1 -26.18 21.08 28.92
CA MET A 1 -25.14 20.10 28.56
C MET A 1 -23.92 20.82 27.99
N ASN A 2 -22.73 20.56 28.49
CA ASN A 2 -21.51 21.33 28.14
C ASN A 2 -21.21 21.21 26.65
N ARG A 3 -21.09 22.36 25.93
CA ARG A 3 -20.84 22.42 24.47
C ARG A 3 -19.58 21.65 24.06
N LYS A 4 -18.57 21.60 24.94
CA LYS A 4 -17.36 20.78 24.72
C LYS A 4 -17.69 19.28 24.74
N LEU A 5 -18.53 18.81 25.65
CA LEU A 5 -18.92 17.42 25.75
C LEU A 5 -19.69 16.96 24.49
N LEU A 6 -20.59 17.81 23.97
CA LEU A 6 -21.31 17.54 22.72
C LEU A 6 -20.41 17.50 21.48
N THR A 7 -19.34 18.29 21.48
CA THR A 7 -18.42 18.35 20.33
C THR A 7 -17.40 17.22 20.36
N TYR A 8 -16.85 16.88 21.52
CA TYR A 8 -15.74 15.93 21.63
C TYR A 8 -16.13 14.57 22.20
N GLY A 9 -17.24 14.49 22.96
CA GLY A 9 -17.69 13.24 23.57
C GLY A 9 -17.84 12.09 22.58
N PRO A 10 -18.58 12.28 21.45
CA PRO A 10 -18.69 11.24 20.43
C PRO A 10 -17.34 10.84 19.81
N VAL A 11 -16.43 11.81 19.62
CA VAL A 11 -15.10 11.56 19.08
C VAL A 11 -14.25 10.73 20.04
N VAL A 12 -14.28 11.05 21.33
CA VAL A 12 -13.55 10.30 22.37
C VAL A 12 -14.12 8.88 22.50
N LEU A 13 -15.43 8.72 22.50
CA LEU A 13 -16.07 7.40 22.56
C LEU A 13 -15.68 6.55 21.35
N LEU A 14 -15.76 7.13 20.14
CA LEU A 14 -15.39 6.45 18.92
C LEU A 14 -13.90 6.08 18.92
N ALA A 15 -13.02 6.96 19.38
CA ALA A 15 -11.59 6.68 19.51
C ALA A 15 -11.31 5.52 20.48
N LEU A 16 -12.04 5.46 21.61
CA LEU A 16 -11.92 4.36 22.57
C LEU A 16 -12.41 3.03 21.99
N LEU A 17 -13.54 3.04 21.28
CA LEU A 17 -14.08 1.84 20.62
C LEU A 17 -13.12 1.34 19.52
N CYS A 18 -12.55 2.26 18.74
CA CYS A 18 -11.58 1.91 17.71
C CYS A 18 -10.27 1.40 18.29
N ALA A 19 -9.79 1.99 19.39
CA ALA A 19 -8.60 1.50 20.08
C ALA A 19 -8.81 0.09 20.66
N ALA A 20 -10.00 -0.18 21.19
CA ALA A 20 -10.36 -1.51 21.67
C ALA A 20 -10.46 -2.53 20.52
N ALA A 21 -11.13 -2.16 19.42
CA ALA A 21 -11.24 -3.02 18.23
C ALA A 21 -9.87 -3.27 17.59
N PHE A 22 -9.02 -2.23 17.53
CA PHE A 22 -7.64 -2.35 17.04
C PHE A 22 -6.81 -3.28 17.93
N ALA A 23 -6.85 -3.09 19.25
CA ALA A 23 -6.11 -3.93 20.19
C ALA A 23 -6.54 -5.39 20.09
N THR A 24 -7.85 -5.67 20.01
CA THR A 24 -8.36 -7.03 19.83
C THR A 24 -7.94 -7.60 18.46
N GLY A 25 -8.04 -6.83 17.37
CA GLY A 25 -7.61 -7.25 16.04
C GLY A 25 -6.12 -7.59 16.00
N VAL A 26 -5.26 -6.74 16.56
CA VAL A 26 -3.81 -6.97 16.62
C VAL A 26 -3.44 -8.18 17.49
N LEU A 27 -4.19 -8.42 18.59
CA LEU A 27 -3.92 -9.53 19.49
C LEU A 27 -4.46 -10.88 19.00
N THR A 28 -5.52 -10.87 18.18
CA THR A 28 -6.24 -12.09 17.80
C THR A 28 -5.95 -12.56 16.39
N ARG A 29 -5.40 -11.69 15.53
CA ARG A 29 -5.09 -12.08 14.15
C ARG A 29 -3.71 -11.61 13.75
N HIS A 30 -2.92 -12.57 13.33
CA HIS A 30 -1.65 -12.33 12.65
C HIS A 30 -1.67 -13.06 11.31
N PRO A 31 -1.33 -12.41 10.20
CA PRO A 31 -1.03 -13.14 8.98
C PRO A 31 0.17 -14.05 9.26
N VAL A 32 0.05 -15.30 8.90
CA VAL A 32 1.05 -16.32 9.19
C VAL A 32 1.87 -16.62 7.95
N LEU A 33 1.22 -16.63 6.80
CA LEU A 33 1.82 -16.79 5.49
C LEU A 33 1.10 -15.89 4.50
N GLU A 34 1.84 -15.17 3.72
CA GLU A 34 1.35 -14.43 2.56
C GLU A 34 2.36 -14.64 1.44
N ALA A 35 1.95 -15.33 0.40
CA ALA A 35 2.73 -15.53 -0.81
C ALA A 35 1.99 -14.83 -1.95
N GLN A 36 2.56 -13.76 -2.46
CA GLN A 36 2.11 -13.15 -3.70
C GLN A 36 2.99 -13.70 -4.81
N VAL A 37 2.41 -14.49 -5.70
CA VAL A 37 3.11 -15.10 -6.82
C VAL A 37 2.63 -14.41 -8.07
N GLN A 38 3.53 -13.79 -8.83
CA GLN A 38 3.21 -13.37 -10.18
C GLN A 38 3.08 -14.61 -11.08
N ALA A 39 2.12 -14.57 -11.97
CA ALA A 39 1.97 -15.53 -13.01
C ALA A 39 3.34 -15.88 -13.63
N MET A 40 3.62 -17.16 -13.75
CA MET A 40 4.81 -17.75 -14.36
C MET A 40 6.14 -17.72 -13.59
N ASP A 41 6.30 -16.93 -12.54
CA ASP A 41 7.48 -17.03 -11.71
C ASP A 41 7.20 -17.90 -10.48
N PHE A 42 7.40 -19.21 -10.62
CA PHE A 42 7.76 -20.05 -9.49
C PHE A 42 9.26 -19.86 -9.26
N PRO A 43 9.71 -18.85 -8.50
CA PRO A 43 11.14 -18.49 -8.46
C PRO A 43 12.04 -19.58 -7.91
N ASN A 44 11.48 -20.61 -7.28
CA ASN A 44 12.17 -21.80 -6.84
C ASN A 44 11.31 -23.06 -6.99
N GLY A 45 10.22 -22.99 -7.77
CA GLY A 45 9.37 -24.12 -8.02
C GLY A 45 10.01 -25.08 -9.01
N THR A 46 10.41 -26.25 -8.56
CA THR A 46 10.62 -27.38 -9.45
C THR A 46 9.26 -27.79 -9.98
N ALA A 47 8.98 -27.45 -11.24
CA ALA A 47 7.86 -28.09 -11.94
C ALA A 47 8.23 -29.55 -12.16
N VAL A 48 7.52 -30.47 -11.53
CA VAL A 48 7.69 -31.90 -11.73
C VAL A 48 6.58 -32.38 -12.64
N SER A 49 6.93 -32.87 -13.82
CA SER A 49 5.98 -33.53 -14.70
C SER A 49 5.72 -34.94 -14.20
N LEU A 50 4.46 -35.27 -13.96
CA LEU A 50 4.05 -36.61 -13.58
C LEU A 50 3.83 -37.48 -14.85
N GLU A 51 3.78 -38.80 -14.66
CA GLU A 51 3.54 -39.78 -15.76
C GLU A 51 2.21 -39.58 -16.46
N ASN A 52 1.21 -39.04 -15.78
CA ASN A 52 -0.11 -38.69 -16.35
C ASN A 52 -0.12 -37.32 -17.07
N GLY A 53 1.00 -36.59 -17.08
CA GLY A 53 1.09 -35.29 -17.73
C GLY A 53 0.70 -34.11 -16.83
N ASP A 54 0.34 -34.36 -15.56
CA ASP A 54 0.07 -33.31 -14.62
C ASP A 54 1.38 -32.61 -14.19
N VAL A 55 1.32 -31.34 -13.93
CA VAL A 55 2.47 -30.53 -13.54
C VAL A 55 2.27 -30.02 -12.10
N TYR A 56 3.25 -30.27 -11.23
CA TYR A 56 3.22 -29.72 -9.88
C TYR A 56 4.06 -28.45 -9.81
N GLY A 57 3.49 -27.42 -9.25
CA GLY A 57 4.21 -26.24 -8.83
C GLY A 57 4.30 -26.20 -7.30
N VAL A 58 5.50 -26.06 -6.76
CA VAL A 58 5.68 -25.77 -5.34
C VAL A 58 5.78 -24.27 -5.16
N VAL A 59 4.88 -23.69 -4.39
CA VAL A 59 5.05 -22.30 -3.92
C VAL A 59 5.92 -22.38 -2.68
N PRO A 60 7.15 -21.89 -2.70
CA PRO A 60 7.96 -21.82 -1.50
C PRO A 60 7.25 -20.88 -0.51
N SER A 61 6.95 -21.36 0.67
CA SER A 61 6.62 -20.52 1.79
C SER A 61 7.87 -19.68 2.08
N GLY A 62 7.90 -18.41 1.68
CA GLY A 62 9.09 -17.55 1.64
C GLY A 62 10.02 -17.65 2.85
N GLY A 63 11.14 -18.33 2.67
CA GLY A 63 12.13 -18.60 3.71
C GLY A 63 12.12 -20.04 4.25
N PRO A 64 13.07 -20.40 5.12
CA PRO A 64 13.18 -21.74 5.69
C PRO A 64 11.91 -22.07 6.47
N GLY A 65 11.09 -22.92 5.89
CA GLY A 65 9.84 -23.52 6.33
C GLY A 65 9.06 -22.78 7.42
N HIS A 66 7.92 -22.17 7.07
CA HIS A 66 7.06 -21.56 8.08
C HIS A 66 6.58 -22.61 9.05
N SER A 67 6.90 -22.43 10.33
CA SER A 67 6.35 -23.25 11.42
C SER A 67 5.03 -22.67 11.86
N LEU A 68 3.98 -23.49 11.91
CA LEU A 68 2.70 -23.13 12.50
C LEU A 68 2.56 -23.83 13.86
N SER A 69 2.09 -23.10 14.85
CA SER A 69 1.72 -23.69 16.14
C SER A 69 0.37 -24.43 16.06
N ALA A 70 0.05 -25.26 17.04
CA ALA A 70 -1.30 -25.81 17.15
C ALA A 70 -2.33 -24.66 17.22
N GLY A 71 -3.42 -24.79 16.48
CA GLY A 71 -4.45 -23.76 16.40
C GLY A 71 -5.31 -23.85 15.14
N THR A 72 -6.28 -22.97 15.04
CA THR A 72 -7.16 -22.86 13.86
C THR A 72 -6.66 -21.78 12.93
N TYR A 73 -6.66 -22.07 11.65
CA TYR A 73 -6.17 -21.20 10.58
C TYR A 73 -7.18 -21.15 9.45
N ARG A 74 -7.12 -20.07 8.66
CA ARG A 74 -7.81 -19.95 7.38
C ARG A 74 -6.79 -19.79 6.29
N LEU A 75 -6.96 -20.55 5.19
CA LEU A 75 -6.23 -20.37 3.95
C LEU A 75 -7.20 -19.76 2.94
N LYS A 76 -6.78 -18.66 2.33
CA LYS A 76 -7.48 -18.01 1.23
C LYS A 76 -6.57 -17.98 0.01
N TRP A 77 -7.13 -18.25 -1.16
CA TRP A 77 -6.39 -18.21 -2.42
C TRP A 77 -7.12 -17.35 -3.45
N PHE A 78 -6.32 -16.83 -4.38
CA PHE A 78 -6.77 -16.11 -5.56
C PHE A 78 -6.04 -16.70 -6.75
N VAL A 79 -6.75 -17.48 -7.56
CA VAL A 79 -6.21 -18.26 -8.66
C VAL A 79 -7.12 -18.10 -9.85
N ASP A 80 -6.57 -17.89 -11.04
CA ASP A 80 -7.29 -17.98 -12.30
C ASP A 80 -6.85 -19.23 -13.04
N GLY A 81 -7.80 -19.98 -13.59
CA GLY A 81 -7.50 -21.22 -14.29
C GLY A 81 -8.71 -21.77 -15.05
N ASP A 82 -8.42 -22.48 -16.12
CA ASP A 82 -9.41 -23.07 -17.02
C ASP A 82 -9.68 -24.58 -16.77
N GLY A 83 -8.97 -25.17 -15.82
CA GLY A 83 -9.15 -26.56 -15.41
C GLY A 83 -9.44 -26.71 -13.92
N ASP A 84 -9.92 -27.89 -13.52
CA ASP A 84 -10.00 -28.28 -12.13
C ASP A 84 -8.57 -28.54 -11.62
N ASN A 85 -8.11 -27.68 -10.73
CA ASN A 85 -6.77 -27.72 -10.16
C ASN A 85 -6.86 -28.16 -8.70
N ALA A 86 -5.74 -28.52 -8.11
CA ALA A 86 -5.68 -28.90 -6.71
C ALA A 86 -4.58 -28.15 -5.96
N LEU A 87 -4.87 -27.84 -4.71
CA LEU A 87 -3.89 -27.32 -3.74
C LEU A 87 -3.66 -28.38 -2.66
N HIS A 88 -2.42 -28.83 -2.54
CA HIS A 88 -1.99 -29.77 -1.53
C HIS A 88 -1.23 -29.07 -0.41
N LEU A 89 -1.48 -29.46 0.82
CA LEU A 89 -0.81 -28.94 1.99
C LEU A 89 0.07 -30.03 2.61
N TYR A 90 1.36 -29.74 2.73
CA TYR A 90 2.35 -30.64 3.33
C TYR A 90 3.10 -29.97 4.46
N SER A 91 3.61 -30.79 5.38
CA SER A 91 4.54 -30.36 6.41
C SER A 91 5.80 -31.21 6.39
N GLU A 92 6.95 -30.61 6.62
CA GLU A 92 8.25 -31.35 6.65
C GLU A 92 8.32 -32.37 7.78
N ASN A 93 7.64 -32.13 8.89
CA ASN A 93 7.57 -33.06 10.02
C ASN A 93 6.52 -34.16 9.88
N GLY A 94 5.87 -34.27 8.71
CA GLY A 94 4.92 -35.33 8.41
C GLY A 94 3.58 -35.27 9.14
N VAL A 95 3.27 -34.16 9.78
CA VAL A 95 1.96 -33.93 10.40
C VAL A 95 0.96 -33.72 9.28
N LYS A 96 -0.08 -34.54 9.25
CA LYS A 96 -1.16 -34.43 8.28
C LYS A 96 -2.02 -33.21 8.58
N MET A 97 -2.40 -32.50 7.54
CA MET A 97 -3.36 -31.40 7.61
C MET A 97 -4.70 -31.89 7.02
N GLU A 98 -5.80 -31.52 7.64
CA GLU A 98 -7.13 -31.82 7.12
C GLU A 98 -7.85 -30.51 6.76
N PRO A 99 -8.20 -30.30 5.47
CA PRO A 99 -7.97 -31.21 4.33
C PRO A 99 -6.51 -31.18 3.82
N GLU A 100 -5.99 -32.34 3.40
CA GLU A 100 -4.67 -32.44 2.73
C GLU A 100 -4.71 -31.86 1.31
N THR A 101 -5.87 -31.90 0.67
CA THR A 101 -6.07 -31.45 -0.70
C THR A 101 -7.34 -30.63 -0.82
N VAL A 102 -7.23 -29.50 -1.47
CA VAL A 102 -8.34 -28.60 -1.80
C VAL A 102 -8.48 -28.52 -3.29
N ILE A 103 -9.65 -28.81 -3.81
CA ILE A 103 -9.94 -28.64 -5.24
C ILE A 103 -10.19 -27.16 -5.52
N LEU A 104 -9.55 -26.65 -6.54
CA LEU A 104 -9.69 -25.30 -7.05
C LEU A 104 -10.51 -25.39 -8.36
N PRO A 105 -11.84 -25.18 -8.32
CA PRO A 105 -12.68 -25.36 -9.49
C PRO A 105 -12.34 -24.39 -10.62
N ALA A 106 -12.48 -24.83 -11.87
CA ALA A 106 -12.32 -23.98 -13.03
C ALA A 106 -13.20 -22.73 -12.96
N GLY A 107 -12.62 -21.57 -13.24
CA GLY A 107 -13.33 -20.28 -13.23
C GLY A 107 -13.68 -19.73 -11.84
N GLN A 108 -13.28 -20.38 -10.76
CA GLN A 108 -13.41 -19.84 -9.41
C GLN A 108 -12.17 -19.07 -9.03
N PHE A 109 -12.21 -17.75 -9.17
CA PHE A 109 -11.08 -16.87 -8.94
C PHE A 109 -10.61 -16.84 -7.48
N GLU A 110 -11.52 -16.96 -6.50
CA GLU A 110 -11.18 -16.93 -5.07
C GLU A 110 -11.88 -18.06 -4.31
N GLY A 111 -11.24 -18.49 -3.23
CA GLY A 111 -11.83 -19.39 -2.28
C GLY A 111 -11.11 -19.34 -0.93
N GLU A 112 -11.77 -19.88 0.08
CA GLU A 112 -11.17 -20.03 1.40
C GLU A 112 -11.63 -21.31 2.08
N PHE A 113 -10.79 -21.85 2.96
CA PHE A 113 -11.17 -22.91 3.89
C PHE A 113 -10.50 -22.74 5.24
N GLU A 114 -11.11 -23.33 6.26
CA GLU A 114 -10.59 -23.32 7.61
C GLU A 114 -10.00 -24.70 7.93
N PHE A 115 -8.84 -24.73 8.57
CA PHE A 115 -8.20 -25.95 9.02
C PHE A 115 -7.66 -25.79 10.44
N THR A 116 -7.59 -26.89 11.17
CA THR A 116 -7.08 -26.92 12.54
C THR A 116 -5.89 -27.84 12.63
N LEU A 117 -4.86 -27.39 13.33
CA LEU A 117 -3.67 -28.15 13.65
C LEU A 117 -3.70 -28.56 15.10
N ASP A 118 -3.71 -29.86 15.37
CA ASP A 118 -3.65 -30.43 16.73
C ASP A 118 -2.26 -30.32 17.34
N SER A 119 -1.23 -30.23 16.50
CA SER A 119 0.17 -30.08 16.91
C SER A 119 0.90 -29.10 16.02
N ALA A 120 2.04 -28.60 16.52
CA ALA A 120 2.88 -27.70 15.72
C ALA A 120 3.45 -28.40 14.49
N ILE A 121 3.44 -27.71 13.36
CA ILE A 121 4.07 -28.17 12.12
C ILE A 121 5.30 -27.32 11.81
N SER A 122 6.26 -27.92 11.14
CA SER A 122 7.42 -27.25 10.57
C SER A 122 7.44 -27.41 9.07
N GLY A 123 7.97 -26.40 8.37
CA GLY A 123 8.18 -26.47 6.92
C GLY A 123 6.86 -26.63 6.14
N LEU A 124 5.87 -25.77 6.38
CA LEU A 124 4.65 -25.77 5.59
C LEU A 124 4.97 -25.57 4.12
N GLN A 125 4.49 -26.47 3.28
CA GLN A 125 4.61 -26.40 1.83
C GLN A 125 3.22 -26.43 1.20
N LEU A 126 3.03 -25.53 0.25
CA LEU A 126 1.84 -25.45 -0.59
C LEU A 126 2.22 -25.94 -1.99
N GLN A 127 1.60 -27.00 -2.46
CA GLN A 127 1.82 -27.53 -3.79
C GLN A 127 0.56 -27.37 -4.63
N PHE A 128 0.71 -26.75 -5.79
CA PHE A 128 -0.38 -26.61 -6.75
C PHE A 128 -0.22 -27.67 -7.84
N GLU A 129 -1.29 -28.41 -8.07
CA GLU A 129 -1.41 -29.38 -9.14
C GLU A 129 -2.35 -28.84 -10.20
N PHE A 130 -1.92 -28.89 -11.47
CA PHE A 130 -2.75 -28.53 -12.60
C PHE A 130 -2.54 -29.51 -13.76
N ALA A 131 -3.61 -29.78 -14.48
CA ALA A 131 -3.61 -30.76 -15.56
C ALA A 131 -2.80 -30.26 -16.77
N ALA A 132 -2.13 -31.18 -17.47
CA ALA A 132 -1.39 -30.85 -18.68
C ALA A 132 -2.30 -30.24 -19.75
N GLY A 133 -1.89 -29.10 -20.30
CA GLY A 133 -2.65 -28.35 -21.30
C GLY A 133 -3.72 -27.42 -20.76
N THR A 134 -3.83 -27.29 -19.43
CA THR A 134 -4.61 -26.27 -18.78
C THR A 134 -3.73 -25.08 -18.39
N TYR A 135 -4.38 -23.99 -18.05
CA TYR A 135 -3.75 -22.75 -17.60
C TYR A 135 -4.07 -22.54 -16.12
N MET A 136 -3.09 -22.09 -15.35
CA MET A 136 -3.30 -21.64 -13.97
C MET A 136 -2.37 -20.46 -13.63
N GLU A 137 -2.96 -19.42 -13.10
CA GLU A 137 -2.27 -18.23 -12.64
C GLU A 137 -2.62 -17.99 -11.17
N ILE A 138 -1.60 -17.92 -10.32
CA ILE A 138 -1.77 -17.73 -8.88
C ILE A 138 -1.46 -16.27 -8.56
N TYR A 139 -2.46 -15.53 -8.08
CA TYR A 139 -2.33 -14.13 -7.73
C TYR A 139 -1.94 -13.92 -6.27
N ASP A 140 -2.51 -14.74 -5.37
CA ASP A 140 -2.27 -14.57 -3.93
C ASP A 140 -2.69 -15.83 -3.16
N VAL A 141 -1.91 -16.18 -2.14
CA VAL A 141 -2.25 -17.23 -1.17
C VAL A 141 -1.92 -16.74 0.21
N ARG A 142 -2.90 -16.79 1.11
CA ARG A 142 -2.75 -16.30 2.48
C ARG A 142 -3.17 -17.34 3.49
N ILE A 143 -2.38 -17.49 4.55
CA ILE A 143 -2.77 -18.20 5.75
C ILE A 143 -2.80 -17.23 6.92
N TYR A 144 -3.89 -17.21 7.63
CA TYR A 144 -4.09 -16.32 8.77
C TYR A 144 -4.88 -16.98 9.89
N THR A 145 -4.69 -16.50 11.11
CA THR A 145 -5.53 -16.90 12.24
C THR A 145 -6.91 -16.23 12.14
N PRO A 146 -8.00 -16.84 12.60
CA PRO A 146 -9.31 -16.19 12.69
C PRO A 146 -9.22 -14.86 13.46
N GLY A 147 -9.93 -13.84 12.98
CA GLY A 147 -9.86 -12.48 13.53
C GLY A 147 -9.26 -11.51 12.50
N CYS A 148 -9.54 -10.22 12.53
CA CYS A 148 -9.19 -9.32 11.44
C CYS A 148 -8.48 -8.03 11.85
N SER A 149 -7.14 -8.02 11.78
CA SER A 149 -6.35 -6.79 11.95
C SER A 149 -6.65 -5.76 10.87
N ASP A 150 -6.88 -6.18 9.61
CA ASP A 150 -7.19 -5.29 8.49
C ASP A 150 -8.50 -4.52 8.74
N ASN A 151 -9.54 -5.21 9.23
CA ASN A 151 -10.78 -4.58 9.64
C ASN A 151 -10.59 -3.60 10.80
N ALA A 152 -9.72 -3.91 11.76
CA ALA A 152 -9.40 -3.02 12.86
C ALA A 152 -8.71 -1.73 12.37
N PHE A 153 -7.77 -1.82 11.43
CA PHE A 153 -7.16 -0.66 10.78
C PHE A 153 -8.19 0.15 9.98
N THR A 154 -9.05 -0.51 9.22
CA THR A 154 -10.12 0.15 8.45
C THR A 154 -11.05 0.94 9.37
N LEU A 155 -11.48 0.35 10.49
CA LEU A 155 -12.30 1.03 11.50
C LEU A 155 -11.55 2.22 12.12
N LEU A 156 -10.27 2.07 12.42
CA LEU A 156 -9.44 3.15 12.96
C LEU A 156 -9.37 4.34 11.99
N PHE A 157 -9.05 4.11 10.73
CA PHE A 157 -8.94 5.17 9.73
C PHE A 157 -10.29 5.84 9.42
N ALA A 158 -11.36 5.04 9.26
CA ALA A 158 -12.71 5.55 9.05
C ALA A 158 -13.17 6.43 10.23
N SER A 159 -12.87 5.99 11.45
CA SER A 159 -13.21 6.72 12.66
C SER A 159 -12.43 8.01 12.82
N LEU A 160 -11.15 8.01 12.46
CA LEU A 160 -10.32 9.21 12.45
C LEU A 160 -10.86 10.21 11.44
N ALA A 161 -11.15 9.76 10.21
CA ALA A 161 -11.73 10.62 9.17
C ALA A 161 -13.07 11.22 9.60
N PHE A 162 -13.98 10.39 10.12
CA PHE A 162 -15.27 10.85 10.66
C PHE A 162 -15.07 11.88 11.78
N SER A 163 -14.17 11.62 12.72
CA SER A 163 -13.88 12.51 13.85
C SER A 163 -13.38 13.88 13.40
N LEU A 164 -12.48 13.91 12.43
CA LEU A 164 -11.96 15.16 11.86
C LEU A 164 -13.07 15.97 11.18
N ILE A 165 -13.90 15.32 10.37
CA ILE A 165 -15.05 15.96 9.70
C ILE A 165 -16.04 16.47 10.72
N TRP A 166 -16.43 15.65 11.71
CA TRP A 166 -17.37 16.02 12.77
C TRP A 166 -16.91 17.26 13.53
N VAL A 167 -15.64 17.29 13.97
CA VAL A 167 -15.09 18.44 14.70
C VAL A 167 -15.05 19.69 13.82
N ALA A 168 -14.67 19.55 12.53
CA ALA A 168 -14.63 20.67 11.60
C ALA A 168 -16.03 21.27 11.36
N VAL A 169 -17.05 20.43 11.17
CA VAL A 169 -18.45 20.85 11.01
C VAL A 169 -18.98 21.52 12.29
N ARG A 170 -18.78 20.89 13.45
CA ARG A 170 -19.24 21.42 14.75
C ARG A 170 -18.58 22.73 15.17
N ARG A 171 -17.36 22.97 14.73
CA ARG A 171 -16.66 24.25 14.96
C ARG A 171 -17.08 25.35 13.97
N GLY A 172 -17.96 25.06 13.01
CA GLY A 172 -18.39 26.01 11.97
C GLY A 172 -17.23 26.47 11.07
N ARG A 173 -16.18 25.64 10.95
CA ARG A 173 -15.00 25.96 10.13
C ARG A 173 -15.19 25.73 8.64
N LEU A 174 -16.25 25.02 8.26
CA LEU A 174 -16.55 24.67 6.87
C LEU A 174 -17.72 25.53 6.35
N ARG A 175 -17.47 26.26 5.27
CA ARG A 175 -18.49 26.96 4.48
C ARG A 175 -19.07 26.02 3.43
N THR A 176 -20.30 26.25 2.97
CA THR A 176 -20.97 25.41 1.94
C THR A 176 -20.09 25.15 0.73
N ALA A 177 -19.46 26.18 0.17
CA ALA A 177 -18.56 26.04 -0.98
C ALA A 177 -17.30 25.16 -0.69
N GLN A 178 -16.88 25.07 0.57
CA GLN A 178 -15.79 24.19 0.96
C GLN A 178 -16.27 22.74 1.08
N ILE A 179 -17.51 22.54 1.56
CA ILE A 179 -18.13 21.21 1.61
C ILE A 179 -18.32 20.67 0.19
N GLU A 180 -18.86 21.49 -0.73
CA GLU A 180 -19.00 21.11 -2.15
C GLU A 180 -17.65 20.68 -2.76
N GLY A 181 -16.59 21.48 -2.55
CA GLY A 181 -15.25 21.17 -3.02
C GLY A 181 -14.67 19.89 -2.40
N MET A 182 -14.87 19.68 -1.10
CA MET A 182 -14.43 18.45 -0.41
C MET A 182 -15.16 17.22 -0.91
N LEU A 183 -16.48 17.32 -1.18
CA LEU A 183 -17.27 16.22 -1.75
C LEU A 183 -16.77 15.85 -3.15
N MET A 184 -16.52 16.86 -4.00
CA MET A 184 -16.00 16.64 -5.36
C MET A 184 -14.65 15.94 -5.34
N ILE A 185 -13.71 16.42 -4.51
CA ILE A 185 -12.38 15.80 -4.35
C ILE A 185 -12.53 14.39 -3.75
N GLY A 186 -13.36 14.24 -2.72
CA GLY A 186 -13.60 12.94 -2.06
C GLY A 186 -14.13 11.88 -3.02
N LEU A 187 -15.11 12.25 -3.87
CA LEU A 187 -15.62 11.35 -4.91
C LEU A 187 -14.55 10.98 -5.94
N ALA A 188 -13.72 11.95 -6.35
CA ALA A 188 -12.62 11.68 -7.28
C ALA A 188 -11.57 10.72 -6.66
N VAL A 189 -11.22 10.92 -5.38
CA VAL A 189 -10.31 10.03 -4.66
C VAL A 189 -10.92 8.64 -4.49
N LEU A 190 -12.20 8.54 -4.12
CA LEU A 190 -12.90 7.25 -4.02
C LEU A 190 -12.90 6.52 -5.36
N PHE A 191 -13.24 7.21 -6.45
CA PHE A 191 -13.22 6.63 -7.79
C PHE A 191 -11.81 6.18 -8.19
N ALA A 192 -10.81 7.04 -8.00
CA ALA A 192 -9.42 6.69 -8.28
C ALA A 192 -8.90 5.53 -7.41
N SER A 193 -9.44 5.35 -6.22
CA SER A 193 -9.04 4.29 -5.28
C SER A 193 -9.90 3.03 -5.39
N ALA A 194 -10.88 2.98 -6.30
CA ALA A 194 -11.79 1.84 -6.42
C ALA A 194 -11.07 0.49 -6.57
N PRO A 195 -9.98 0.36 -7.35
CA PRO A 195 -9.23 -0.90 -7.43
C PRO A 195 -8.59 -1.34 -6.10
N ALA A 196 -8.29 -0.40 -5.20
CA ALA A 196 -7.66 -0.67 -3.92
C ALA A 196 -8.66 -1.04 -2.79
N PHE A 197 -9.95 -1.14 -3.08
CA PHE A 197 -10.97 -1.63 -2.13
C PHE A 197 -11.22 -3.14 -2.27
N GLN A 198 -10.47 -3.81 -3.10
CA GLN A 198 -10.51 -5.26 -3.25
C GLN A 198 -9.64 -5.91 -2.15
N GLU A 199 -9.91 -7.16 -1.83
CA GLU A 199 -9.11 -7.92 -0.87
C GLU A 199 -7.75 -8.30 -1.45
N THR A 200 -7.66 -8.47 -2.78
CA THR A 200 -6.41 -8.67 -3.51
C THR A 200 -5.75 -7.33 -3.85
N LEU A 201 -4.44 -7.37 -4.03
CA LEU A 201 -3.74 -6.29 -4.68
C LEU A 201 -3.94 -6.37 -6.19
N HIS A 202 -4.16 -5.21 -6.81
CA HIS A 202 -4.14 -5.11 -8.26
C HIS A 202 -2.71 -5.37 -8.77
N ILE A 203 -2.58 -6.16 -9.81
CA ILE A 203 -1.27 -6.52 -10.39
C ILE A 203 -0.71 -5.30 -11.13
N GLY A 204 0.56 -5.00 -10.86
CA GLY A 204 1.30 -3.93 -11.53
C GLY A 204 2.75 -4.33 -11.71
N ASP A 205 3.45 -3.70 -12.66
CA ASP A 205 4.81 -4.11 -13.05
C ASP A 205 5.81 -4.17 -11.88
N ASP A 206 5.80 -3.16 -10.99
CA ASP A 206 6.76 -3.03 -9.88
C ASP A 206 6.20 -3.45 -8.51
N ILE A 207 5.00 -4.08 -8.47
CA ILE A 207 4.30 -4.36 -7.21
C ILE A 207 5.14 -5.23 -6.27
N GLN A 208 5.70 -6.31 -6.80
CA GLN A 208 6.49 -7.25 -6.02
C GLN A 208 7.70 -6.57 -5.39
N TYR A 209 8.41 -5.75 -6.16
CA TYR A 209 9.55 -4.98 -5.69
C TYR A 209 9.18 -4.05 -4.53
N HIS A 210 8.07 -3.30 -4.64
CA HIS A 210 7.66 -2.36 -3.60
C HIS A 210 7.10 -3.04 -2.36
N LEU A 211 6.44 -4.18 -2.48
CA LEU A 211 6.02 -4.98 -1.33
C LEU A 211 7.20 -5.60 -0.60
N CYS A 212 8.17 -6.15 -1.33
CA CYS A 212 9.42 -6.64 -0.74
C CYS A 212 10.17 -5.54 0.02
N ARG A 213 10.15 -4.29 -0.45
CA ARG A 213 10.74 -3.16 0.30
C ARG A 213 10.06 -2.95 1.64
N ILE A 214 8.73 -3.09 1.73
CA ILE A 214 8.00 -2.97 3.00
C ILE A 214 8.40 -4.10 3.96
N GLU A 215 8.43 -5.35 3.48
CA GLU A 215 8.89 -6.49 4.29
C GLU A 215 10.35 -6.33 4.74
N ASN A 216 11.23 -5.87 3.87
CA ASN A 216 12.64 -5.59 4.23
C ASN A 216 12.77 -4.54 5.34
N ILE A 217 11.91 -3.53 5.37
CA ILE A 217 11.88 -2.56 6.47
C ILE A 217 11.46 -3.25 7.76
N VAL A 218 10.43 -4.09 7.71
CA VAL A 218 9.94 -4.86 8.86
C VAL A 218 11.05 -5.75 9.43
N ASP A 219 11.72 -6.48 8.56
CA ASP A 219 12.82 -7.39 8.97
C ASP A 219 14.03 -6.64 9.51
N ALA A 220 14.42 -5.54 8.87
CA ALA A 220 15.48 -4.68 9.37
C ALA A 220 15.17 -4.17 10.78
N TRP A 221 13.93 -3.73 11.03
CA TRP A 221 13.52 -3.27 12.36
C TRP A 221 13.45 -4.37 13.39
N ARG A 222 12.99 -5.57 13.03
CA ARG A 222 13.02 -6.76 13.90
C ARG A 222 14.44 -7.14 14.29
N CYS A 223 15.40 -6.96 13.38
CA CYS A 223 16.82 -7.16 13.65
C CYS A 223 17.51 -5.96 14.34
N GLY A 224 16.76 -4.94 14.74
CA GLY A 224 17.30 -3.75 15.43
C GLY A 224 17.98 -2.74 14.50
N GLN A 225 17.87 -2.89 13.18
CA GLN A 225 18.45 -1.96 12.21
C GLN A 225 17.50 -0.79 11.92
N PHE A 226 17.86 0.40 12.39
CA PHE A 226 17.15 1.65 12.09
C PHE A 226 18.15 2.76 11.75
N PRO A 227 17.98 3.48 10.62
CA PRO A 227 17.03 3.20 9.53
C PRO A 227 17.37 1.91 8.79
N ALA A 228 16.37 1.31 8.12
CA ALA A 228 16.57 0.14 7.27
C ALA A 228 17.57 0.47 6.15
N ARG A 229 18.56 -0.39 5.93
CA ARG A 229 19.61 -0.23 4.91
C ARG A 229 19.79 -1.48 4.06
N LEU A 230 19.88 -2.62 4.72
CA LEU A 230 20.08 -3.91 4.09
C LEU A 230 18.78 -4.72 4.14
N GLY A 231 18.27 -5.09 2.98
CA GLY A 231 17.22 -6.10 2.83
C GLY A 231 17.86 -7.49 2.81
N ALA A 232 18.03 -8.10 3.98
CA ALA A 232 18.81 -9.33 4.14
C ALA A 232 18.24 -10.52 3.36
N TYR A 233 16.94 -10.56 3.16
CA TYR A 233 16.23 -11.69 2.53
C TYR A 233 15.93 -11.47 1.04
N MET A 234 16.26 -10.31 0.48
CA MET A 234 16.12 -10.08 -0.96
C MET A 234 17.08 -10.97 -1.76
N TYR A 235 16.66 -11.32 -2.98
CA TYR A 235 17.45 -12.11 -3.92
C TYR A 235 17.97 -13.42 -3.30
N ASP A 236 17.03 -14.26 -2.85
CA ASP A 236 17.30 -15.58 -2.27
C ASP A 236 18.28 -15.55 -1.07
N GLY A 237 18.25 -14.48 -0.28
CA GLY A 237 19.08 -14.33 0.91
C GLY A 237 20.46 -13.71 0.66
N TYR A 238 20.83 -13.38 -0.57
CA TYR A 238 22.06 -12.63 -0.86
C TYR A 238 22.02 -11.19 -0.34
N GLY A 239 20.79 -10.66 -0.14
CA GLY A 239 20.56 -9.32 0.36
C GLY A 239 20.72 -8.23 -0.69
N ALA A 240 20.16 -7.07 -0.39
CA ALA A 240 20.26 -5.89 -1.25
C ALA A 240 20.32 -4.59 -0.45
N LEU A 241 21.07 -3.62 -0.96
CA LEU A 241 21.19 -2.27 -0.41
C LEU A 241 20.19 -1.30 -1.05
N THR A 242 18.99 -1.77 -1.41
CA THR A 242 17.99 -0.97 -2.11
C THR A 242 17.62 0.31 -1.35
N SER A 243 17.47 0.23 -0.04
CA SER A 243 17.12 1.39 0.83
C SER A 243 18.20 2.49 0.87
N VAL A 244 19.41 2.21 0.40
CA VAL A 244 20.48 3.22 0.28
C VAL A 244 20.27 4.07 -0.97
N PHE A 245 19.85 3.45 -2.08
CA PHE A 245 19.70 4.08 -3.39
C PHE A 245 18.28 4.56 -3.66
N TYR A 246 17.30 3.91 -3.04
CA TYR A 246 15.88 4.22 -3.19
C TYR A 246 15.26 4.48 -1.82
N PRO A 247 15.00 5.75 -1.44
CA PRO A 247 14.58 6.10 -0.09
C PRO A 247 13.26 5.43 0.33
N ASP A 248 13.21 4.89 1.54
CA ASP A 248 12.08 4.11 2.07
C ASP A 248 11.24 4.85 3.11
N TYR A 249 11.59 6.07 3.49
CA TYR A 249 10.96 6.76 4.61
C TYR A 249 9.45 6.89 4.51
N ALA A 250 8.93 7.05 3.29
CA ALA A 250 7.49 7.10 3.04
C ALA A 250 6.79 5.75 3.23
N LEU A 251 7.53 4.64 3.20
CA LEU A 251 7.02 3.29 3.44
C LEU A 251 6.98 2.91 4.93
N TYR A 252 7.65 3.64 5.80
CA TYR A 252 7.71 3.36 7.25
C TYR A 252 6.34 3.23 7.92
N PRO A 253 5.34 4.10 7.65
CA PRO A 253 4.00 3.91 8.22
C PRO A 253 3.36 2.58 7.82
N PHE A 254 3.59 2.13 6.61
CA PHE A 254 3.06 0.88 6.05
C PHE A 254 3.79 -0.34 6.63
N ALA A 255 5.11 -0.25 6.80
CA ALA A 255 5.88 -1.26 7.52
C ALA A 255 5.43 -1.39 8.99
N LEU A 256 5.10 -0.27 9.65
CA LEU A 256 4.54 -0.30 11.00
C LEU A 256 3.16 -0.98 11.03
N MET A 257 2.28 -0.71 10.06
CA MET A 257 0.99 -1.41 9.93
C MET A 257 1.22 -2.93 9.76
N ARG A 258 2.19 -3.32 8.94
CA ARG A 258 2.58 -4.71 8.73
C ARG A 258 3.08 -5.36 10.03
N MET A 259 3.94 -4.69 10.77
CA MET A 259 4.39 -5.16 12.10
C MET A 259 3.24 -5.33 13.09
N CYS A 260 2.20 -4.53 12.99
CA CYS A 260 0.98 -4.65 13.80
C CYS A 260 0.00 -5.71 13.26
N GLY A 261 0.40 -6.54 12.31
CA GLY A 261 -0.38 -7.69 11.84
C GLY A 261 -1.33 -7.40 10.67
N ALA A 262 -1.21 -6.26 9.99
CA ALA A 262 -1.94 -6.03 8.74
C ALA A 262 -1.44 -6.96 7.63
N SER A 263 -2.33 -7.42 6.77
CA SER A 263 -1.95 -8.21 5.60
C SER A 263 -1.14 -7.39 4.59
N LEU A 264 -0.25 -8.02 3.84
CA LEU A 264 0.60 -7.33 2.88
C LEU A 264 -0.24 -6.67 1.77
N ALA A 265 -1.30 -7.36 1.31
CA ALA A 265 -2.22 -6.80 0.35
C ALA A 265 -2.98 -5.59 0.89
N TYR A 266 -3.45 -5.65 2.13
CA TYR A 266 -4.08 -4.50 2.78
C TYR A 266 -3.13 -3.31 2.88
N VAL A 267 -1.88 -3.56 3.28
CA VAL A 267 -0.84 -2.53 3.36
C VAL A 267 -0.57 -1.89 2.00
N GLY A 268 -0.46 -2.70 0.94
CA GLY A 268 -0.32 -2.22 -0.43
C GLY A 268 -1.52 -1.38 -0.89
N ASN A 269 -2.74 -1.84 -0.63
CA ASN A 269 -3.96 -1.09 -0.93
C ASN A 269 -4.02 0.24 -0.16
N MET A 270 -3.64 0.27 1.12
CA MET A 270 -3.55 1.50 1.91
C MET A 270 -2.49 2.46 1.38
N LEU A 271 -1.37 1.95 0.87
CA LEU A 271 -0.36 2.75 0.19
C LEU A 271 -0.96 3.45 -1.04
N LEU A 272 -1.67 2.72 -1.92
CA LEU A 272 -2.33 3.29 -3.11
C LEU A 272 -3.36 4.35 -2.75
N ILE A 273 -4.23 4.08 -1.78
CA ILE A 273 -5.23 5.04 -1.28
C ILE A 273 -4.53 6.30 -0.73
N SER A 274 -3.45 6.13 0.03
CA SER A 274 -2.67 7.23 0.59
C SER A 274 -2.02 8.11 -0.48
N LEU A 275 -1.53 7.51 -1.56
CA LEU A 275 -1.01 8.23 -2.74
C LEU A 275 -2.11 9.06 -3.42
N ASN A 276 -3.32 8.52 -3.55
CA ASN A 276 -4.46 9.25 -4.12
C ASN A 276 -4.90 10.43 -3.25
N ILE A 277 -5.01 10.22 -1.94
CA ILE A 277 -5.34 11.28 -0.98
C ILE A 277 -4.24 12.35 -0.97
N GLY A 278 -2.97 11.94 -0.93
CA GLY A 278 -1.82 12.83 -0.93
C GLY A 278 -1.77 13.71 -2.18
N ALA A 279 -1.95 13.12 -3.35
CA ALA A 279 -1.99 13.85 -4.63
C ALA A 279 -3.14 14.88 -4.66
N ALA A 280 -4.33 14.48 -4.18
CA ALA A 280 -5.47 15.40 -4.06
C ALA A 280 -5.15 16.58 -3.14
N ALA A 281 -4.61 16.31 -1.96
CA ALA A 281 -4.28 17.33 -0.97
C ALA A 281 -3.17 18.27 -1.47
N GLY A 282 -2.10 17.72 -2.06
CA GLY A 282 -0.99 18.47 -2.63
C GLY A 282 -1.43 19.41 -3.74
N MET A 283 -2.21 18.90 -4.70
CA MET A 283 -2.73 19.71 -5.80
C MET A 283 -3.74 20.75 -5.33
N TYR A 284 -4.65 20.41 -4.40
CA TYR A 284 -5.58 21.38 -3.82
C TYR A 284 -4.86 22.53 -3.13
N ALA A 285 -3.85 22.24 -2.32
CA ALA A 285 -3.07 23.24 -1.60
C ALA A 285 -2.32 24.16 -2.56
N ALA A 286 -1.66 23.60 -3.58
CA ALA A 286 -0.95 24.33 -4.61
C ALA A 286 -1.89 25.23 -5.43
N ALA A 287 -2.98 24.65 -5.96
CA ALA A 287 -3.93 25.40 -6.78
C ALA A 287 -4.67 26.49 -6.00
N LYS A 288 -5.01 26.24 -4.73
CA LYS A 288 -5.59 27.26 -3.85
C LYS A 288 -4.63 28.42 -3.62
N ARG A 289 -3.34 28.13 -3.50
CA ARG A 289 -2.30 29.15 -3.37
C ARG A 289 -2.17 29.98 -4.65
N MET A 290 -2.12 29.31 -5.81
CA MET A 290 -1.87 29.97 -7.09
C MET A 290 -3.09 30.75 -7.62
N PHE A 291 -4.30 30.23 -7.44
CA PHE A 291 -5.52 30.76 -8.04
C PHE A 291 -6.47 31.43 -7.04
N GLY A 292 -6.22 31.32 -5.73
CA GLY A 292 -7.00 31.97 -4.66
C GLY A 292 -8.41 31.42 -4.44
N GLY A 293 -8.99 30.71 -5.37
CA GLY A 293 -10.37 30.22 -5.35
C GLY A 293 -10.50 28.76 -4.88
N GLY A 294 -11.36 28.49 -3.90
CA GLY A 294 -11.60 27.14 -3.38
C GLY A 294 -12.22 26.19 -4.41
N ARG A 295 -13.13 26.66 -5.27
CA ARG A 295 -13.76 25.86 -6.34
C ARG A 295 -12.77 25.53 -7.46
N ALA A 296 -11.96 26.51 -7.90
CA ALA A 296 -10.90 26.27 -8.90
C ALA A 296 -9.85 25.28 -8.38
N ALA A 297 -9.46 25.40 -7.11
CA ALA A 297 -8.54 24.47 -6.48
C ALA A 297 -9.14 23.04 -6.38
N ALA A 298 -10.43 22.94 -6.08
CA ALA A 298 -11.09 21.64 -6.03
C ALA A 298 -11.19 20.99 -7.41
N ALA A 299 -11.54 21.77 -8.45
CA ALA A 299 -11.54 21.28 -9.83
C ALA A 299 -10.15 20.82 -10.29
N ALA A 300 -9.11 21.62 -10.04
CA ALA A 300 -7.74 21.25 -10.35
C ALA A 300 -7.29 19.98 -9.65
N SER A 301 -7.63 19.83 -8.36
CA SER A 301 -7.34 18.62 -7.58
C SER A 301 -8.04 17.38 -8.14
N THR A 302 -9.32 17.50 -8.49
CA THR A 302 -10.11 16.43 -9.10
C THR A 302 -9.49 15.97 -10.43
N LEU A 303 -9.18 16.91 -11.33
CA LEU A 303 -8.56 16.60 -12.61
C LEU A 303 -7.18 15.96 -12.44
N TYR A 304 -6.41 16.42 -11.46
CA TYR A 304 -5.08 15.89 -11.19
C TYR A 304 -5.12 14.44 -10.69
N VAL A 305 -6.02 14.14 -9.75
CA VAL A 305 -6.19 12.77 -9.23
C VAL A 305 -6.63 11.81 -10.33
N LEU A 306 -7.50 12.26 -11.24
CA LEU A 306 -8.05 11.46 -12.33
C LEU A 306 -7.22 11.51 -13.62
N ALA A 307 -6.03 12.16 -13.60
CA ALA A 307 -5.18 12.22 -14.78
C ALA A 307 -4.76 10.81 -15.21
N ALA A 308 -4.95 10.50 -16.49
CA ALA A 308 -4.72 9.15 -17.04
C ALA A 308 -3.29 8.66 -16.79
N TYR A 309 -2.29 9.48 -17.04
CA TYR A 309 -0.88 9.13 -16.77
C TYR A 309 -0.66 8.73 -15.30
N ARG A 310 -1.21 9.51 -14.37
CA ARG A 310 -1.09 9.23 -12.95
C ARG A 310 -1.76 7.91 -12.56
N LEU A 311 -2.94 7.62 -13.08
CA LEU A 311 -3.65 6.37 -12.81
C LEU A 311 -2.88 5.17 -13.40
N THR A 312 -2.32 5.31 -14.60
CA THR A 312 -1.45 4.29 -15.19
C THR A 312 -0.21 4.06 -14.33
N ASP A 313 0.43 5.13 -13.85
CA ASP A 313 1.61 5.03 -13.00
C ASP A 313 1.33 4.35 -11.66
N VAL A 314 0.17 4.65 -11.06
CA VAL A 314 -0.24 4.06 -9.78
C VAL A 314 -0.66 2.60 -9.93
N TYR A 315 -1.44 2.25 -10.96
CA TYR A 315 -2.08 0.94 -11.05
C TYR A 315 -1.43 -0.01 -12.05
N ALA A 316 -1.08 0.42 -13.25
CA ALA A 316 -0.46 -0.47 -14.22
C ALA A 316 1.03 -0.68 -13.91
N ARG A 317 1.75 0.40 -13.59
CA ARG A 317 3.19 0.31 -13.28
C ARG A 317 3.46 -0.01 -11.81
N PHE A 318 2.59 0.41 -10.92
CA PHE A 318 2.84 0.39 -9.48
C PHE A 318 4.13 1.14 -9.08
N ALA A 319 4.43 2.24 -9.78
CA ALA A 319 5.67 3.01 -9.61
C ALA A 319 5.57 3.95 -8.39
N VAL A 320 5.61 3.39 -7.18
CA VAL A 320 5.37 4.09 -5.90
C VAL A 320 6.23 5.34 -5.75
N GLY A 321 7.49 5.31 -6.17
CA GLY A 321 8.38 6.46 -6.04
C GLY A 321 7.96 7.64 -6.90
N GLU A 322 7.60 7.41 -8.14
CA GLU A 322 7.10 8.43 -9.06
C GLU A 322 5.74 8.96 -8.59
N ALA A 323 4.81 8.07 -8.24
CA ALA A 323 3.51 8.43 -7.71
C ALA A 323 3.60 9.26 -6.42
N LEU A 324 4.57 8.94 -5.54
CA LEU A 324 4.86 9.71 -4.34
C LEU A 324 5.44 11.10 -4.68
N ALA A 325 6.35 11.18 -5.64
CA ALA A 325 6.86 12.47 -6.11
C ALA A 325 5.74 13.35 -6.68
N MET A 326 4.75 12.76 -7.37
CA MET A 326 3.56 13.46 -7.85
C MET A 326 2.69 14.05 -6.73
N VAL A 327 2.76 13.56 -5.50
CA VAL A 327 2.11 14.18 -4.34
C VAL A 327 2.70 15.58 -4.07
N PHE A 328 4.02 15.70 -4.18
CA PHE A 328 4.76 16.92 -3.81
C PHE A 328 5.03 17.85 -4.99
N LEU A 329 4.96 17.36 -6.21
CA LEU A 329 5.23 18.12 -7.43
C LEU A 329 4.40 19.41 -7.55
N PRO A 330 3.07 19.43 -7.33
CA PRO A 330 2.29 20.66 -7.37
C PRO A 330 2.75 21.69 -6.33
N LEU A 331 3.10 21.22 -5.13
CA LEU A 331 3.59 22.08 -4.04
C LEU A 331 4.94 22.71 -4.40
N PHE A 332 5.83 21.92 -5.01
CA PHE A 332 7.11 22.40 -5.50
C PHE A 332 6.94 23.49 -6.57
N ILE A 333 6.07 23.25 -7.57
CA ILE A 333 5.80 24.21 -8.63
C ILE A 333 5.24 25.53 -8.07
N ALA A 334 4.27 25.45 -7.15
CA ALA A 334 3.69 26.63 -6.54
C ALA A 334 4.72 27.41 -5.70
N ALA A 335 5.54 26.72 -4.91
CA ALA A 335 6.57 27.36 -4.09
C ALA A 335 7.69 27.96 -4.93
N LEU A 336 8.11 27.29 -6.02
CA LEU A 336 9.10 27.78 -6.96
C LEU A 336 8.60 29.06 -7.65
N TRP A 337 7.35 29.06 -8.12
CA TRP A 337 6.74 30.24 -8.73
C TRP A 337 6.69 31.41 -7.74
N ASP A 338 6.25 31.18 -6.51
CA ASP A 338 6.22 32.23 -5.46
C ASP A 338 7.62 32.83 -5.23
N CYS A 339 8.66 32.00 -5.14
CA CYS A 339 10.04 32.47 -4.94
C CYS A 339 10.54 33.30 -6.15
N VAL A 340 10.26 32.85 -7.38
CA VAL A 340 10.61 33.57 -8.60
C VAL A 340 9.80 34.87 -8.72
N ALA A 341 8.56 34.89 -8.22
CA ALA A 341 7.70 36.06 -8.18
C ALA A 341 8.07 37.10 -7.08
N GLY A 342 9.08 36.80 -6.23
CA GLY A 342 9.64 37.72 -5.23
C GLY A 342 9.16 37.46 -3.78
N ASP A 343 8.35 36.44 -3.50
CA ASP A 343 7.97 36.06 -2.14
C ASP A 343 9.09 35.25 -1.47
N LYS A 344 10.09 35.94 -0.93
CA LYS A 344 11.26 35.33 -0.29
C LYS A 344 10.91 34.44 0.94
N ASN A 345 9.73 34.59 1.55
CA ASN A 345 9.33 33.77 2.67
C ASN A 345 8.95 32.33 2.27
N ARG A 346 8.84 32.05 0.98
CA ARG A 346 8.44 30.74 0.44
C ARG A 346 9.59 29.76 0.22
N TRP A 347 10.83 30.15 0.43
CA TRP A 347 11.99 29.27 0.29
C TRP A 347 11.89 27.99 1.14
N LYS A 348 11.27 28.05 2.33
CA LYS A 348 11.06 26.86 3.17
C LYS A 348 10.11 25.84 2.53
N ALA A 349 9.02 26.32 1.93
CA ALA A 349 8.08 25.45 1.23
C ALA A 349 8.73 24.82 -0.02
N LEU A 350 9.55 25.61 -0.73
CA LEU A 350 10.33 25.12 -1.87
C LEU A 350 11.34 24.05 -1.43
N ALA A 351 12.11 24.32 -0.38
CA ALA A 351 13.10 23.38 0.16
C ALA A 351 12.46 22.08 0.65
N LEU A 352 11.34 22.17 1.39
CA LEU A 352 10.63 20.98 1.90
C LEU A 352 10.02 20.15 0.77
N SER A 353 9.37 20.76 -0.22
CA SER A 353 8.81 20.03 -1.34
C SER A 353 9.88 19.43 -2.25
N ALA A 354 10.99 20.14 -2.47
CA ALA A 354 12.15 19.61 -3.19
C ALA A 354 12.78 18.41 -2.47
N ALA A 355 12.97 18.50 -1.14
CA ALA A 355 13.47 17.39 -0.33
C ALA A 355 12.52 16.19 -0.36
N ALA A 356 11.20 16.42 -0.30
CA ALA A 356 10.21 15.37 -0.37
C ALA A 356 10.24 14.64 -1.73
N ILE A 357 10.41 15.38 -2.85
CA ILE A 357 10.56 14.79 -4.18
C ILE A 357 11.88 14.00 -4.26
N PHE A 358 12.99 14.56 -3.76
CA PHE A 358 14.29 13.88 -3.71
C PHE A 358 14.21 12.55 -2.94
N LEU A 359 13.51 12.54 -1.80
CA LEU A 359 13.28 11.35 -0.98
C LEU A 359 12.18 10.42 -1.54
N SER A 360 11.62 10.74 -2.70
CA SER A 360 10.61 9.91 -3.36
C SER A 360 11.16 9.29 -4.65
N HIS A 361 11.65 10.11 -5.59
CA HIS A 361 12.05 9.64 -6.91
C HIS A 361 13.15 10.50 -7.53
N MET A 362 14.29 9.88 -7.81
CA MET A 362 15.50 10.58 -8.28
C MET A 362 15.32 11.23 -9.65
N ILE A 363 14.68 10.54 -10.59
CA ILE A 363 14.48 11.06 -11.96
C ILE A 363 13.58 12.31 -11.93
N THR A 364 12.47 12.26 -11.17
CA THR A 364 11.58 13.42 -10.98
C THR A 364 12.32 14.59 -10.34
N THR A 365 13.24 14.30 -9.41
CA THR A 365 14.10 15.35 -8.80
C THR A 365 14.95 16.05 -9.84
N LEU A 366 15.58 15.30 -10.75
CA LEU A 366 16.38 15.87 -11.84
C LEU A 366 15.53 16.75 -12.76
N LEU A 367 14.34 16.26 -13.14
CA LEU A 367 13.40 17.03 -13.97
C LEU A 367 12.95 18.33 -13.27
N CYS A 368 12.67 18.26 -11.96
CA CYS A 368 12.34 19.44 -11.16
C CYS A 368 13.50 20.44 -11.08
N ALA A 369 14.73 19.96 -10.95
CA ALA A 369 15.92 20.81 -10.95
C ALA A 369 16.12 21.52 -12.31
N LEU A 370 15.95 20.80 -13.41
CA LEU A 370 16.00 21.37 -14.76
C LEU A 370 14.89 22.41 -14.97
N MET A 371 13.67 22.11 -14.55
CA MET A 371 12.55 23.06 -14.62
C MET A 371 12.83 24.32 -13.78
N ALA A 372 13.36 24.16 -12.58
CA ALA A 372 13.73 25.29 -11.72
C ALA A 372 14.81 26.15 -12.37
N LEU A 373 15.85 25.54 -12.95
CA LEU A 373 16.89 26.22 -13.67
C LEU A 373 16.33 27.05 -14.84
N LEU A 374 15.49 26.44 -15.66
CA LEU A 374 14.86 27.11 -16.80
C LEU A 374 14.00 28.31 -16.37
N LEU A 375 13.16 28.13 -15.34
CA LEU A 375 12.34 29.22 -14.79
C LEU A 375 13.20 30.36 -14.22
N CYS A 376 14.29 30.05 -13.52
CA CYS A 376 15.22 31.05 -13.02
C CYS A 376 15.92 31.80 -14.16
N LEU A 377 16.36 31.12 -15.23
CA LEU A 377 16.98 31.76 -16.40
C LEU A 377 15.99 32.67 -17.12
N MET A 378 14.76 32.22 -17.35
CA MET A 378 13.70 33.03 -17.97
C MET A 378 13.37 34.28 -17.16
N ASN A 379 13.50 34.24 -15.83
CA ASN A 379 13.21 35.34 -14.94
C ASN A 379 14.47 36.02 -14.35
N ALA A 380 15.65 35.76 -14.92
CA ALA A 380 16.93 36.20 -14.38
C ALA A 380 17.00 37.73 -14.17
N ARG A 381 16.48 38.52 -15.14
CA ARG A 381 16.44 39.99 -15.04
C ARG A 381 15.62 40.46 -13.82
N ARG A 382 14.49 39.78 -13.52
CA ARG A 382 13.65 40.09 -12.35
C ARG A 382 14.37 39.74 -11.06
N ILE A 383 14.89 38.51 -10.98
CA ILE A 383 15.60 37.99 -9.80
C ILE A 383 16.81 38.87 -9.45
N LEU A 384 17.54 39.35 -10.45
CA LEU A 384 18.72 40.23 -10.24
C LEU A 384 18.35 41.65 -9.83
N ARG A 385 17.16 42.14 -10.18
CA ARG A 385 16.69 43.49 -9.80
C ARG A 385 16.10 43.57 -8.38
N GLU A 386 15.62 42.47 -7.86
CA GLU A 386 14.99 42.40 -6.53
C GLU A 386 16.00 42.03 -5.41
N LYS A 387 17.31 42.04 -5.72
CA LYS A 387 18.40 42.05 -4.75
C LYS A 387 18.61 43.46 -4.21
#